data_cc1a3a9e3c33e065318aff63e9f06580
#
_entry.id   cc1a3a9e3c33e065318aff63e9f06580
#
_cell.length_a   1.000
_cell.length_b   1.000
_cell.length_c   1.000
_cell.angle_alpha   90.00
_cell.angle_beta   90.00
_cell.angle_gamma   90.00
#
_symmetry.space_group_name_H-M   'P 1'
#
loop_
_entity.id
_entity.type
_entity.pdbx_description
1 polymer ?
#
loop_
_entity_poly.entity_id
_entity_poly.type
_entity_poly.pdbx_seq_one_letter_code
_entity_poly.pdbx_strand_id
1 'polypeptide(L)' 'MNYKNLRFEIENNIGRIILNRPEAANAITIPLVKELLDIAIKCESGAPVRVLVLQGEGSIFCAGGDLKYMTEQENLRE' A
#
# COMPACT_ATOMS: atom_id res chain seq x y z
N MET A 1 1.07 13.36 1.40
CA MET A 1 0.09 12.75 0.49
C MET A 1 -0.94 11.97 1.29
N ASN A 2 -2.19 12.13 0.90
CA ASN A 2 -3.29 11.58 1.71
C ASN A 2 -3.83 10.28 1.13
N TYR A 3 -3.21 9.19 1.54
CA TYR A 3 -3.70 7.86 1.22
C TYR A 3 -4.50 7.30 2.41
N LYS A 4 -5.44 6.43 2.13
CA LYS A 4 -6.28 5.81 3.16
C LYS A 4 -5.65 4.56 3.76
N ASN A 5 -4.97 3.78 2.93
CA ASN A 5 -4.52 2.45 3.32
C ASN A 5 -3.02 2.38 3.55
N LEU A 6 -2.32 3.49 3.33
CA LEU A 6 -0.89 3.56 3.55
C LEU A 6 -0.47 5.00 3.81
N ARG A 7 0.76 5.17 4.28
CA ARG A 7 1.41 6.46 4.36
C ARG A 7 2.62 6.45 3.43
N PHE A 8 2.91 7.59 2.83
CA PHE A 8 4.08 7.74 1.99
C PHE A 8 4.87 8.97 2.44
N GLU A 9 6.13 8.77 2.76
CA GLU A 9 7.02 9.82 3.27
C GLU A 9 8.31 9.82 2.46
N ILE A 10 8.81 11.01 2.15
CA ILE A 10 10.09 11.15 1.45
C ILE A 10 11.03 11.97 2.33
N GLU A 11 12.21 11.42 2.59
CA GLU A 11 13.24 12.09 3.36
C GLU A 11 14.61 11.59 2.89
N ASN A 12 15.51 12.53 2.58
CA ASN A 12 16.88 12.20 2.13
C ASN A 12 16.88 11.27 0.92
N ASN A 13 15.98 11.49 -0.02
CA ASN A 13 15.82 10.69 -1.24
C ASN A 13 15.37 9.26 -0.97
N ILE A 14 14.88 8.97 0.23
CA ILE A 14 14.31 7.67 0.60
C ILE A 14 12.80 7.85 0.68
N GLY A 15 12.07 7.06 -0.08
CA GLY A 15 10.61 6.99 0.00
C GLY A 15 10.22 5.84 0.91
N ARG A 16 9.43 6.12 1.94
CA ARG A 16 8.90 5.08 2.83
C ARG A 16 7.43 4.91 2.56
N ILE A 17 7.06 3.69 2.23
CA ILE A 17 5.66 3.29 2.07
C ILE A 17 5.31 2.46 3.29
N ILE A 18 4.39 2.95 4.10
CA ILE A 18 4.00 2.27 5.34
C ILE A 18 2.56 1.79 5.16
N LEU A 19 2.39 0.48 5.01
CA LEU A 19 1.05 -0.11 4.93
C LEU A 19 0.34 0.16 6.24
N ASN A 20 -0.86 0.69 6.17
CA ASN A 20 -1.56 1.17 7.36
C ASN A 20 -2.96 0.57 7.49
N ARG A 21 -3.03 -0.75 7.48
CA ARG A 21 -4.23 -1.52 7.78
C ARG A 21 -3.91 -2.55 8.88
N PRO A 22 -3.39 -2.11 10.04
CA PRO A 22 -2.98 -3.06 11.08
C PRO A 22 -4.14 -3.90 11.62
N GLU A 23 -5.36 -3.38 11.59
CA GLU A 23 -6.58 -4.10 12.00
C GLU A 23 -6.90 -5.29 11.09
N ALA A 24 -6.36 -5.29 9.89
CA ALA A 24 -6.51 -6.37 8.92
C ALA A 24 -5.16 -7.01 8.58
N ALA A 25 -4.17 -6.90 9.49
CA ALA A 25 -2.81 -7.41 9.30
C ALA A 25 -2.19 -6.95 7.98
N ASN A 26 -2.53 -5.75 7.53
CA ASN A 26 -2.07 -5.15 6.27
C ASN A 26 -2.36 -6.01 5.04
N ALA A 27 -3.49 -6.72 5.07
CA ALA A 27 -3.92 -7.54 3.94
C ALA A 27 -4.21 -6.68 2.71
N ILE A 28 -3.92 -7.23 1.54
CA ILE A 28 -3.98 -6.50 0.27
C ILE A 28 -5.41 -6.46 -0.28
N THR A 29 -5.85 -5.26 -0.63
CA THR A 29 -7.11 -5.02 -1.34
C THR A 29 -6.81 -4.23 -2.61
N ILE A 30 -7.78 -4.15 -3.53
CA ILE A 30 -7.61 -3.35 -4.75
C ILE A 30 -7.39 -1.86 -4.44
N PRO A 31 -8.13 -1.23 -3.50
CA PRO A 31 -7.83 0.17 -3.14
C PRO A 31 -6.40 0.39 -2.67
N LEU A 32 -5.83 -0.55 -1.88
CA LEU A 32 -4.43 -0.46 -1.46
C LEU A 32 -3.50 -0.52 -2.66
N VAL A 33 -3.75 -1.46 -3.59
CA VAL A 33 -2.93 -1.60 -4.79
C VAL A 33 -2.97 -0.34 -5.64
N LYS A 34 -4.13 0.30 -5.76
CA LYS A 34 -4.24 1.55 -6.52
C LYS A 34 -3.41 2.67 -5.89
N GLU A 35 -3.34 2.73 -4.57
CA GLU A 35 -2.50 3.71 -3.88
C GLU A 35 -1.02 3.42 -4.12
N LEU A 36 -0.63 2.15 -4.07
CA LEU A 36 0.76 1.76 -4.38
C LEU A 36 1.14 2.13 -5.81
N LEU A 37 0.24 1.90 -6.76
CA LEU A 37 0.48 2.25 -8.15
C LEU A 37 0.65 3.76 -8.32
N ASP A 38 -0.16 4.55 -7.64
CA ASP A 38 -0.04 6.01 -7.67
C ASP A 38 1.34 6.46 -7.21
N ILE A 39 1.86 5.86 -6.14
CA ILE A 39 3.21 6.16 -5.64
C ILE A 39 4.27 5.77 -6.68
N ALA A 40 4.13 4.59 -7.29
CA ALA A 40 5.07 4.12 -8.30
C ALA A 40 5.14 5.08 -9.49
N ILE A 41 3.99 5.57 -9.94
CA ILE A 41 3.91 6.53 -11.03
C ILE A 41 4.61 7.84 -10.66
N LYS A 42 4.38 8.34 -9.44
CA LYS A 42 5.01 9.57 -8.97
C LYS A 42 6.53 9.43 -8.89
N CYS A 43 7.01 8.29 -8.43
CA CYS A 43 8.46 8.04 -8.36
C CYS A 43 9.08 7.97 -9.75
N GLU A 44 8.40 7.36 -10.70
CA GLU A 44 8.85 7.28 -12.09
C GLU A 44 8.84 8.66 -12.75
N SER A 45 7.90 9.52 -12.38
CA SER A 45 7.72 10.85 -12.98
C SER A 45 8.64 11.93 -12.42
N GLY A 46 9.57 11.57 -11.54
CA GLY A 46 10.60 12.50 -11.07
C GLY A 46 10.52 12.91 -9.61
N ALA A 47 9.74 12.23 -8.78
CA ALA A 47 9.82 12.46 -7.35
C ALA A 47 11.26 12.16 -6.88
N PRO A 48 11.80 12.91 -5.87
CA PRO A 48 13.20 12.78 -5.47
C PRO A 48 13.42 11.54 -4.61
N VAL A 49 13.20 10.38 -5.18
CA VAL A 49 13.31 9.08 -4.49
C VAL A 49 14.32 8.21 -5.21
N ARG A 50 15.34 7.75 -4.49
CA ARG A 50 16.36 6.83 -5.00
C ARG A 50 16.15 5.41 -4.47
N VAL A 51 15.52 5.28 -3.32
CA VAL A 51 15.28 4.01 -2.66
C VAL A 51 13.86 4.04 -2.12
N LEU A 52 13.12 2.95 -2.29
CA LEU A 52 11.82 2.76 -1.67
C LEU A 52 11.95 1.72 -0.56
N VAL A 53 11.46 2.08 0.62
CA VAL A 53 11.37 1.16 1.76
C VAL A 53 9.89 0.85 1.96
N LEU A 54 9.56 -0.43 1.99
CA LEU A 54 8.20 -0.88 2.22
C LEU A 54 8.12 -1.50 3.61
N GLN A 55 7.21 -1.01 4.42
CA GLN A 55 7.04 -1.51 5.77
C GLN A 55 5.55 -1.54 6.13
N GLY A 56 5.21 -2.22 7.21
CA GLY A 56 3.83 -2.32 7.66
C GLY A 56 3.68 -1.80 9.07
N GLU A 57 2.58 -1.09 9.32
CA GLU A 57 2.21 -0.66 10.65
C GLU A 57 1.73 -1.87 11.46
N GLY A 58 2.05 -1.90 12.75
CA GLY A 58 1.67 -3.00 13.62
C GLY A 58 2.68 -4.14 13.60
N SER A 59 2.28 -5.32 14.09
CA SER A 59 3.17 -6.47 14.28
C SER A 59 3.35 -7.34 13.04
N ILE A 60 2.51 -7.17 12.02
CA ILE A 60 2.56 -7.95 10.80
C ILE A 60 2.82 -7.03 9.62
N PHE A 61 3.87 -7.33 8.85
CA PHE A 61 4.18 -6.54 7.66
C PHE A 61 3.02 -6.59 6.66
N CYS A 62 2.65 -7.78 6.23
CA CYS A 62 1.57 -7.97 5.26
C CYS A 62 1.11 -9.43 5.32
N ALA A 63 -0.20 -9.64 5.44
CA ALA A 63 -0.78 -10.98 5.51
C ALA A 63 -1.06 -11.58 4.12
N GLY A 64 -0.77 -10.84 3.05
CA GLY A 64 -1.11 -11.28 1.69
C GLY A 64 -2.48 -10.76 1.27
N GLY A 65 -3.16 -11.47 0.37
CA GLY A 65 -4.47 -11.03 -0.11
C GLY A 65 -5.53 -11.09 0.98
N ASP A 66 -6.45 -10.14 0.95
CA ASP A 66 -7.57 -10.11 1.88
C ASP A 66 -8.65 -11.06 1.37
N LEU A 67 -8.74 -12.23 1.98
CA LEU A 67 -9.66 -13.29 1.53
C LEU A 67 -11.12 -12.84 1.56
N LYS A 68 -11.50 -12.10 2.59
CA LYS A 68 -12.87 -11.60 2.69
C LYS A 68 -13.18 -10.65 1.53
N TYR A 69 -12.26 -9.72 1.26
CA TYR A 69 -12.40 -8.77 0.17
C TYR A 69 -12.47 -9.49 -1.18
N MET A 70 -11.58 -10.44 -1.42
CA MET A 70 -11.55 -11.21 -2.66
C MET A 70 -12.83 -12.01 -2.87
N THR A 71 -13.35 -12.62 -1.81
CA THR A 71 -14.59 -13.37 -1.86
C THR A 71 -15.76 -12.45 -2.24
N GLU A 72 -15.83 -11.28 -1.64
CA GLU A 72 -16.86 -10.28 -1.96
C GLU A 72 -16.78 -9.85 -3.42
N GLN A 73 -15.56 -9.61 -3.94
CA GLN A 73 -15.37 -9.24 -5.34
C GLN A 73 -15.78 -10.36 -6.29
N GLU A 74 -15.47 -11.59 -5.94
CA GLU A 74 -15.85 -12.76 -6.72
C GLU A 74 -17.36 -12.88 -6.81
N ASN A 75 -18.06 -12.70 -5.71
CA ASN A 75 -19.52 -12.75 -5.69
C ASN A 75 -20.14 -11.67 -6.59
N LEU A 76 -19.51 -10.51 -6.66
CA LEU A 76 -19.98 -9.43 -7.52
C LEU A 76 -19.83 -9.75 -9.02
N ARG A 77 -18.95 -10.66 -9.37
CA ARG A 77 -18.68 -11.03 -10.75
C ARG A 77 -19.70 -12.01 -11.29
N GLU A 78 -20.45 -12.64 -10.43
CA GLU A 78 -21.50 -13.58 -10.80
C GLU A 78 -22.83 -12.86 -10.99
#